data_34905c7235834939d5e5f2b3c750c367
#
_entry.id   34905c7235834939d5e5f2b3c750c367
#
_cell.length_a   1.000
_cell.length_b   1.000
_cell.length_c   1.000
_cell.angle_alpha   90.00
_cell.angle_beta   90.00
_cell.angle_gamma   90.00
#
_symmetry.space_group_name_H-M   'P 1'
#
loop_
_entity.id
_entity.type
_entity.pdbx_description
1 polymer ?
#
loop_
_entity_poly.entity_id
_entity_poly.type
_entity_poly.pdbx_seq_one_letter_code
_entity_poly.pdbx_strand_id
1 'polypeptide(L)'
;LPESMDFETAAAFPLNYGTTYHALKQRGELKEGQTLLVLGAGGGLGITAIHVAKAMGAKVIAAASSEDKLELCKREGADIGIQYQRDMDRESQKKFSDEIKEATDGGADMVYDLVGGDYSEPALRAIKRHGKFLVIGFTAGIPKMPLNLTLLKECQIIGVFWGQFAGLEREENLKNYQELFELHKSGKIKPFVTKSFSLDQTTEAIKTLENREVLGKVVVKMD
;
A
#
# COMPACT_ATOMS: atom_id res chain seq x y z
N LEU A 1 14.51 -13.28 13.05
CA LEU A 1 15.08 -12.52 11.94
C LEU A 1 16.16 -13.36 11.27
N PRO A 2 16.30 -13.31 9.91
CA PRO A 2 17.45 -13.93 9.23
C PRO A 2 18.76 -13.26 9.68
N GLU A 3 19.83 -14.05 9.84
CA GLU A 3 21.15 -13.52 10.20
C GLU A 3 21.71 -12.51 9.18
N SER A 4 21.28 -12.61 7.93
CA SER A 4 21.67 -11.71 6.84
C SER A 4 20.95 -10.36 6.84
N MET A 5 19.96 -10.16 7.73
CA MET A 5 19.16 -8.93 7.80
C MET A 5 19.76 -7.97 8.83
N ASP A 6 20.24 -6.80 8.39
CA ASP A 6 20.70 -5.75 9.29
C ASP A 6 19.56 -5.15 10.12
N PHE A 7 19.90 -4.47 11.21
CA PHE A 7 18.92 -3.93 12.15
C PHE A 7 18.03 -2.84 11.55
N GLU A 8 18.51 -2.04 10.62
CA GLU A 8 17.68 -1.01 9.94
C GLU A 8 16.62 -1.66 9.09
N THR A 9 17.01 -2.64 8.27
CA THR A 9 16.10 -3.46 7.48
C THR A 9 15.09 -4.17 8.38
N ALA A 10 15.57 -4.77 9.47
CA ALA A 10 14.74 -5.47 10.44
C ALA A 10 13.70 -4.54 11.10
N ALA A 11 14.06 -3.32 11.46
CA ALA A 11 13.14 -2.34 12.03
C ALA A 11 12.06 -1.88 11.04
N ALA A 12 12.38 -1.81 9.75
CA ALA A 12 11.47 -1.40 8.69
C ALA A 12 10.51 -2.52 8.23
N PHE A 13 10.82 -3.78 8.54
CA PHE A 13 10.20 -4.96 7.94
C PHE A 13 8.85 -5.36 8.57
N PRO A 14 8.72 -5.63 9.88
CA PRO A 14 7.61 -6.39 10.42
C PRO A 14 6.25 -5.75 10.16
N LEU A 15 6.06 -4.50 10.58
CA LEU A 15 4.76 -3.83 10.48
C LEU A 15 4.29 -3.70 9.04
N ASN A 16 5.16 -3.20 8.15
CA ASN A 16 4.78 -2.90 6.79
C ASN A 16 4.53 -4.17 5.97
N TYR A 17 5.49 -5.10 6.00
CA TYR A 17 5.36 -6.35 5.24
C TYR A 17 4.32 -7.28 5.83
N GLY A 18 4.20 -7.39 7.15
CA GLY A 18 3.15 -8.18 7.80
C GLY A 18 1.75 -7.68 7.46
N THR A 19 1.52 -6.36 7.57
CA THR A 19 0.24 -5.75 7.18
C THR A 19 -0.08 -5.98 5.70
N THR A 20 0.87 -5.70 4.83
CA THR A 20 0.67 -5.80 3.38
C THR A 20 0.47 -7.25 2.94
N TYR A 21 1.26 -8.17 3.48
CA TYR A 21 1.15 -9.58 3.11
C TYR A 21 -0.19 -10.18 3.55
N HIS A 22 -0.61 -9.88 4.79
CA HIS A 22 -1.95 -10.24 5.28
C HIS A 22 -3.06 -9.63 4.40
N ALA A 23 -2.94 -8.36 4.04
CA ALA A 23 -3.90 -7.68 3.19
C ALA A 23 -4.05 -8.35 1.83
N LEU A 24 -2.93 -8.62 1.15
CA LEU A 24 -2.95 -9.13 -0.22
C LEU A 24 -3.17 -10.64 -0.29
N LYS A 25 -2.60 -11.43 0.65
CA LYS A 25 -2.70 -12.89 0.66
C LYS A 25 -4.02 -13.38 1.25
N GLN A 26 -4.30 -13.07 2.54
CA GLN A 26 -5.48 -13.62 3.22
C GLN A 26 -6.75 -12.81 2.94
N ARG A 27 -6.68 -11.48 2.99
CA ARG A 27 -7.89 -10.66 2.84
C ARG A 27 -8.28 -10.45 1.38
N GLY A 28 -7.31 -10.08 0.57
CA GLY A 28 -7.48 -9.79 -0.85
C GLY A 28 -7.47 -11.04 -1.73
N GLU A 29 -6.71 -12.07 -1.36
CA GLU A 29 -6.47 -13.26 -2.20
C GLU A 29 -5.97 -12.87 -3.59
N LEU A 30 -5.02 -11.92 -3.63
CA LEU A 30 -4.44 -11.41 -4.87
C LEU A 30 -3.83 -12.55 -5.69
N LYS A 31 -4.16 -12.60 -6.98
CA LYS A 31 -3.67 -13.62 -7.92
C LYS A 31 -2.71 -13.01 -8.93
N GLU A 32 -1.82 -13.85 -9.45
CA GLU A 32 -0.96 -13.50 -10.57
C GLU A 32 -1.78 -12.95 -11.76
N GLY A 33 -1.27 -11.91 -12.41
CA GLY A 33 -1.90 -11.24 -13.54
C GLY A 33 -3.02 -10.25 -13.18
N GLN A 34 -3.50 -10.22 -11.94
CA GLN A 34 -4.48 -9.22 -11.49
C GLN A 34 -3.84 -7.82 -11.39
N THR A 35 -4.67 -6.80 -11.50
CA THR A 35 -4.28 -5.41 -11.37
C THR A 35 -4.60 -4.87 -9.98
N LEU A 36 -3.58 -4.45 -9.24
CA LEU A 36 -3.68 -3.78 -7.95
C LEU A 36 -3.51 -2.27 -8.11
N LEU A 37 -4.50 -1.48 -7.68
CA LEU A 37 -4.37 -0.04 -7.48
C LEU A 37 -3.93 0.22 -6.04
N VAL A 38 -2.84 0.97 -5.84
CA VAL A 38 -2.34 1.38 -4.52
C VAL A 38 -2.56 2.88 -4.33
N LEU A 39 -3.45 3.28 -3.43
CA LEU A 39 -3.63 4.68 -3.02
C LEU A 39 -2.62 5.04 -1.94
N GLY A 40 -1.93 6.18 -2.08
CA GLY A 40 -0.86 6.58 -1.17
C GLY A 40 0.45 5.79 -1.40
N ALA A 41 0.70 5.41 -2.65
CA ALA A 41 1.75 4.49 -3.04
C ALA A 41 3.17 4.94 -2.66
N GLY A 42 3.45 6.25 -2.57
CA GLY A 42 4.79 6.78 -2.25
C GLY A 42 5.19 6.73 -0.76
N GLY A 43 4.30 6.27 0.12
CA GLY A 43 4.59 6.05 1.54
C GLY A 43 5.17 4.66 1.82
N GLY A 44 5.63 4.42 3.07
CA GLY A 44 6.27 3.16 3.45
C GLY A 44 5.41 1.92 3.21
N LEU A 45 4.12 1.94 3.58
CA LEU A 45 3.18 0.84 3.28
C LEU A 45 2.86 0.74 1.79
N GLY A 46 2.81 1.88 1.07
CA GLY A 46 2.55 1.90 -0.36
C GLY A 46 3.68 1.25 -1.17
N ILE A 47 4.93 1.60 -0.87
CA ILE A 47 6.11 0.95 -1.48
C ILE A 47 6.13 -0.55 -1.15
N THR A 48 5.83 -0.92 0.09
CA THR A 48 5.73 -2.34 0.48
C THR A 48 4.63 -3.06 -0.30
N ALA A 49 3.49 -2.41 -0.57
CA ALA A 49 2.41 -2.98 -1.39
C ALA A 49 2.87 -3.23 -2.83
N ILE A 50 3.65 -2.30 -3.41
CA ILE A 50 4.25 -2.49 -4.73
C ILE A 50 5.14 -3.73 -4.73
N HIS A 51 6.10 -3.83 -3.78
CA HIS A 51 7.03 -4.97 -3.71
C HIS A 51 6.31 -6.31 -3.58
N VAL A 52 5.37 -6.42 -2.63
CA VAL A 52 4.66 -7.67 -2.37
C VAL A 52 3.77 -8.06 -3.54
N ALA A 53 3.02 -7.10 -4.12
CA ALA A 53 2.18 -7.38 -5.27
C ALA A 53 2.98 -7.81 -6.50
N LYS A 54 4.13 -7.17 -6.76
CA LYS A 54 5.04 -7.59 -7.84
C LYS A 54 5.61 -8.98 -7.59
N ALA A 55 5.98 -9.31 -6.35
CA ALA A 55 6.43 -10.65 -5.97
C ALA A 55 5.34 -11.72 -6.15
N MET A 56 4.06 -11.33 -6.04
CA MET A 56 2.88 -12.17 -6.32
C MET A 56 2.49 -12.21 -7.81
N GLY A 57 3.22 -11.54 -8.70
CA GLY A 57 2.97 -11.52 -10.15
C GLY A 57 1.84 -10.57 -10.60
N ALA A 58 1.43 -9.62 -9.76
CA ALA A 58 0.40 -8.66 -10.12
C ALA A 58 0.94 -7.49 -10.96
N LYS A 59 0.04 -6.84 -11.73
CA LYS A 59 0.25 -5.52 -12.30
C LYS A 59 -0.09 -4.47 -11.25
N VAL A 60 0.78 -3.47 -11.06
CA VAL A 60 0.62 -2.46 -10.01
C VAL A 60 0.45 -1.07 -10.61
N ILE A 61 -0.66 -0.43 -10.27
CA ILE A 61 -0.92 0.98 -10.53
C ILE A 61 -0.67 1.76 -9.23
N ALA A 62 0.32 2.64 -9.24
CA ALA A 62 0.63 3.49 -8.11
C ALA A 62 -0.08 4.84 -8.23
N ALA A 63 -0.87 5.20 -7.22
CA ALA A 63 -1.46 6.52 -7.12
C ALA A 63 -0.82 7.33 -5.99
N ALA A 64 -0.30 8.52 -6.30
CA ALA A 64 0.40 9.38 -5.36
C ALA A 64 0.15 10.88 -5.62
N SER A 65 0.50 11.75 -4.66
CA SER A 65 0.20 13.18 -4.68
C SER A 65 1.25 14.04 -5.38
N SER A 66 2.36 13.48 -5.85
CA SER A 66 3.43 14.22 -6.55
C SER A 66 4.19 13.33 -7.51
N GLU A 67 4.81 13.95 -8.53
CA GLU A 67 5.62 13.25 -9.52
C GLU A 67 6.82 12.54 -8.88
N ASP A 68 7.55 13.19 -7.95
CA ASP A 68 8.68 12.57 -7.25
C ASP A 68 8.30 11.23 -6.59
N LYS A 69 7.08 11.17 -6.00
CA LYS A 69 6.55 9.93 -5.41
C LYS A 69 6.23 8.89 -6.47
N LEU A 70 5.72 9.31 -7.62
CA LEU A 70 5.43 8.39 -8.72
C LEU A 70 6.70 7.86 -9.37
N GLU A 71 7.73 8.69 -9.52
CA GLU A 71 9.05 8.24 -9.98
C GLU A 71 9.66 7.21 -9.02
N LEU A 72 9.55 7.45 -7.71
CA LEU A 72 9.93 6.45 -6.71
C LEU A 72 9.13 5.16 -6.90
N CYS A 73 7.80 5.23 -7.01
CA CYS A 73 6.96 4.05 -7.19
C CYS A 73 7.34 3.25 -8.44
N LYS A 74 7.60 3.92 -9.55
CA LYS A 74 8.05 3.29 -10.81
C LYS A 74 9.40 2.59 -10.63
N ARG A 75 10.37 3.24 -9.97
CA ARG A 75 11.68 2.66 -9.64
C ARG A 75 11.56 1.43 -8.74
N GLU A 76 10.60 1.44 -7.83
CA GLU A 76 10.31 0.33 -6.92
C GLU A 76 9.39 -0.75 -7.52
N GLY A 77 9.07 -0.65 -8.83
CA GLY A 77 8.42 -1.71 -9.59
C GLY A 77 6.95 -1.47 -9.97
N ALA A 78 6.37 -0.31 -9.70
CA ALA A 78 5.04 0.00 -10.19
C ALA A 78 5.03 0.11 -11.72
N ASP A 79 4.03 -0.49 -12.36
CA ASP A 79 3.90 -0.51 -13.82
C ASP A 79 3.40 0.82 -14.39
N ILE A 80 2.47 1.47 -13.67
CA ILE A 80 1.87 2.76 -14.06
C ILE A 80 1.77 3.67 -12.84
N GLY A 81 2.00 4.97 -13.04
CA GLY A 81 1.78 6.01 -12.05
C GLY A 81 0.61 6.91 -12.41
N ILE A 82 -0.25 7.24 -11.45
CA ILE A 82 -1.35 8.20 -11.58
C ILE A 82 -1.19 9.26 -10.48
N GLN A 83 -1.10 10.53 -10.88
CA GLN A 83 -1.04 11.61 -9.92
C GLN A 83 -2.45 12.08 -9.55
N TYR A 84 -2.74 12.16 -8.24
CA TYR A 84 -3.96 12.75 -7.74
C TYR A 84 -3.71 14.09 -7.06
N GLN A 85 -4.71 14.97 -7.07
CA GLN A 85 -4.66 16.25 -6.41
C GLN A 85 -4.86 16.09 -4.89
N ARG A 86 -4.31 17.02 -4.09
CA ARG A 86 -4.46 16.98 -2.62
C ARG A 86 -5.88 17.27 -2.16
N ASP A 87 -6.57 18.18 -2.84
CA ASP A 87 -7.95 18.55 -2.56
C ASP A 87 -8.83 18.07 -3.71
N MET A 88 -9.69 17.11 -3.43
CA MET A 88 -10.52 16.44 -4.43
C MET A 88 -11.94 17.01 -4.43
N ASP A 89 -12.25 17.87 -5.40
CA ASP A 89 -13.64 18.20 -5.74
C ASP A 89 -14.27 17.10 -6.62
N ARG A 90 -15.53 17.27 -6.97
CA ARG A 90 -16.25 16.28 -7.79
C ARG A 90 -15.67 16.08 -9.18
N GLU A 91 -15.14 17.13 -9.79
CA GLU A 91 -14.53 17.05 -11.12
C GLU A 91 -13.22 16.28 -11.06
N SER A 92 -12.36 16.60 -10.11
CA SER A 92 -11.09 15.89 -9.84
C SER A 92 -11.31 14.42 -9.49
N GLN A 93 -12.36 14.10 -8.68
CA GLN A 93 -12.73 12.73 -8.36
C GLN A 93 -13.15 11.95 -9.61
N LYS A 94 -13.97 12.57 -10.50
CA LYS A 94 -14.39 11.95 -11.76
C LYS A 94 -13.18 11.69 -12.65
N LYS A 95 -12.34 12.71 -12.84
CA LYS A 95 -11.11 12.59 -13.65
C LYS A 95 -10.22 11.47 -13.13
N PHE A 96 -9.96 11.42 -11.82
CA PHE A 96 -9.15 10.38 -11.18
C PHE A 96 -9.73 8.97 -11.40
N SER A 97 -11.06 8.82 -11.24
CA SER A 97 -11.73 7.54 -11.54
C SER A 97 -11.58 7.12 -13.01
N ASP A 98 -11.67 8.07 -13.95
CA ASP A 98 -11.58 7.80 -15.38
C ASP A 98 -10.11 7.46 -15.77
N GLU A 99 -9.11 8.14 -15.22
CA GLU A 99 -7.69 7.82 -15.38
C GLU A 99 -7.35 6.40 -14.87
N ILE A 100 -7.92 6.00 -13.71
CA ILE A 100 -7.73 4.62 -13.21
C ILE A 100 -8.33 3.61 -14.19
N LYS A 101 -9.53 3.83 -14.71
CA LYS A 101 -10.17 2.92 -15.67
C LYS A 101 -9.38 2.79 -16.96
N GLU A 102 -8.86 3.91 -17.46
CA GLU A 102 -8.01 3.93 -18.65
C GLU A 102 -6.71 3.13 -18.43
N ALA A 103 -6.03 3.37 -17.30
CA ALA A 103 -4.79 2.68 -16.95
C ALA A 103 -4.96 1.17 -16.68
N THR A 104 -6.19 0.74 -16.36
CA THR A 104 -6.51 -0.63 -15.92
C THR A 104 -7.34 -1.43 -16.90
N ASP A 105 -7.59 -0.93 -18.10
CA ASP A 105 -8.47 -1.57 -19.07
C ASP A 105 -9.85 -1.89 -18.47
N GLY A 106 -10.53 -0.83 -18.00
CA GLY A 106 -11.90 -0.89 -17.47
C GLY A 106 -12.04 -1.02 -15.95
N GLY A 107 -10.94 -1.07 -15.19
CA GLY A 107 -10.94 -1.03 -13.73
C GLY A 107 -9.87 -1.90 -13.08
N ALA A 108 -9.62 -1.68 -11.79
CA ALA A 108 -8.70 -2.48 -11.00
C ALA A 108 -9.39 -3.74 -10.46
N ASP A 109 -8.68 -4.87 -10.41
CA ASP A 109 -9.18 -6.08 -9.75
C ASP A 109 -9.16 -5.91 -8.23
N MET A 110 -8.21 -5.13 -7.73
CA MET A 110 -8.08 -4.85 -6.30
C MET A 110 -7.63 -3.41 -6.06
N VAL A 111 -8.16 -2.80 -4.99
CA VAL A 111 -7.71 -1.50 -4.47
C VAL A 111 -7.11 -1.70 -3.09
N TYR A 112 -5.93 -1.15 -2.86
CA TYR A 112 -5.25 -1.10 -1.56
C TYR A 112 -5.27 0.35 -1.07
N ASP A 113 -6.20 0.68 -0.17
CA ASP A 113 -6.45 2.07 0.25
C ASP A 113 -5.79 2.40 1.60
N LEU A 114 -4.75 3.24 1.55
CA LEU A 114 -4.06 3.82 2.71
C LEU A 114 -4.56 5.23 3.06
N VAL A 115 -5.32 5.85 2.15
CA VAL A 115 -5.59 7.29 2.18
C VAL A 115 -6.95 7.59 2.79
N GLY A 116 -8.00 6.90 2.35
CA GLY A 116 -9.35 7.21 2.79
C GLY A 116 -9.89 8.51 2.21
N GLY A 117 -10.75 9.21 2.96
CA GLY A 117 -11.31 10.51 2.59
C GLY A 117 -11.96 10.50 1.21
N ASP A 118 -11.77 11.59 0.46
CA ASP A 118 -12.36 11.81 -0.86
C ASP A 118 -11.70 10.98 -1.99
N TYR A 119 -10.66 10.21 -1.69
CA TYR A 119 -9.95 9.35 -2.65
C TYR A 119 -10.58 7.96 -2.80
N SER A 120 -11.28 7.48 -1.77
CA SER A 120 -11.83 6.13 -1.75
C SER A 120 -13.01 5.94 -2.72
N GLU A 121 -13.93 6.92 -2.81
CA GLU A 121 -15.07 6.81 -3.71
C GLU A 121 -14.66 6.72 -5.19
N PRO A 122 -13.80 7.59 -5.75
CA PRO A 122 -13.37 7.46 -7.14
C PRO A 122 -12.63 6.14 -7.41
N ALA A 123 -11.83 5.64 -6.48
CA ALA A 123 -11.20 4.33 -6.61
C ALA A 123 -12.21 3.18 -6.60
N LEU A 124 -13.26 3.24 -5.76
CA LEU A 124 -14.35 2.26 -5.78
C LEU A 124 -15.15 2.34 -7.09
N ARG A 125 -15.33 3.54 -7.67
CA ARG A 125 -15.96 3.70 -9.00
C ARG A 125 -15.12 3.09 -10.12
N ALA A 126 -13.81 2.99 -9.94
CA ALA A 126 -12.88 2.43 -10.90
C ALA A 126 -12.50 0.95 -10.62
N ILE A 127 -13.17 0.29 -9.69
CA ILE A 127 -12.98 -1.15 -9.47
C ILE A 127 -13.75 -1.97 -10.50
N LYS A 128 -13.24 -3.13 -10.89
CA LYS A 128 -13.96 -4.09 -11.76
C LYS A 128 -15.14 -4.74 -11.03
N ARG A 129 -16.03 -5.37 -11.80
CA ARG A 129 -17.01 -6.30 -11.26
C ARG A 129 -16.29 -7.42 -10.51
N HIS A 130 -16.79 -7.78 -9.32
CA HIS A 130 -16.18 -8.74 -8.39
C HIS A 130 -14.83 -8.32 -7.81
N GLY A 131 -14.41 -7.07 -8.02
CA GLY A 131 -13.17 -6.53 -7.44
C GLY A 131 -13.23 -6.41 -5.92
N LYS A 132 -12.07 -6.29 -5.28
CA LYS A 132 -11.91 -6.20 -3.83
C LYS A 132 -11.30 -4.85 -3.43
N PHE A 133 -11.98 -4.11 -2.57
CA PHE A 133 -11.51 -2.85 -2.02
C PHE A 133 -10.99 -3.09 -0.60
N LEU A 134 -9.68 -3.05 -0.40
CA LEU A 134 -9.03 -3.27 0.89
C LEU A 134 -8.87 -1.95 1.65
N VAL A 135 -9.49 -1.87 2.82
CA VAL A 135 -9.41 -0.72 3.71
C VAL A 135 -8.25 -0.92 4.67
N ILE A 136 -7.16 -0.14 4.51
CA ILE A 136 -5.92 -0.28 5.27
C ILE A 136 -5.73 0.87 6.25
N GLY A 137 -6.07 2.11 5.83
CA GLY A 137 -5.84 3.30 6.64
C GLY A 137 -6.66 4.51 6.19
N PHE A 138 -6.50 5.63 6.90
CA PHE A 138 -7.33 6.82 6.76
C PHE A 138 -6.50 8.11 6.90
N THR A 139 -5.38 8.22 6.21
CA THR A 139 -4.49 9.40 6.34
C THR A 139 -5.12 10.71 5.87
N ALA A 140 -6.18 10.65 5.05
CA ALA A 140 -7.01 11.79 4.65
C ALA A 140 -8.40 11.78 5.33
N GLY A 141 -8.60 10.94 6.34
CA GLY A 141 -9.86 10.82 7.08
C GLY A 141 -10.73 9.62 6.65
N ILE A 142 -11.78 9.36 7.44
CA ILE A 142 -12.70 8.24 7.18
C ILE A 142 -13.57 8.56 5.97
N PRO A 143 -13.60 7.71 4.92
CA PRO A 143 -14.35 7.97 3.70
C PRO A 143 -15.86 7.78 3.90
N LYS A 144 -16.65 8.53 3.14
CA LYS A 144 -18.08 8.28 2.97
C LYS A 144 -18.28 7.45 1.71
N MET A 145 -18.52 6.14 1.88
CA MET A 145 -18.61 5.21 0.76
C MET A 145 -20.07 5.05 0.31
N PRO A 146 -20.41 5.30 -0.97
CA PRO A 146 -21.74 5.05 -1.51
C PRO A 146 -21.96 3.54 -1.71
N LEU A 147 -22.62 2.89 -0.75
CA LEU A 147 -22.80 1.43 -0.72
C LEU A 147 -23.55 0.86 -1.94
N ASN A 148 -24.34 1.67 -2.64
CA ASN A 148 -24.97 1.26 -3.90
C ASN A 148 -23.94 0.83 -4.97
N LEU A 149 -22.69 1.30 -4.90
CA LEU A 149 -21.64 0.87 -5.82
C LEU A 149 -21.25 -0.60 -5.60
N THR A 150 -21.36 -1.10 -4.39
CA THR A 150 -21.08 -2.52 -4.12
C THR A 150 -22.08 -3.44 -4.80
N LEU A 151 -23.37 -3.03 -4.81
CA LEU A 151 -24.42 -3.74 -5.53
C LEU A 151 -24.21 -3.66 -7.05
N LEU A 152 -23.97 -2.46 -7.59
CA LEU A 152 -23.83 -2.25 -9.04
C LEU A 152 -22.63 -2.97 -9.64
N LYS A 153 -21.57 -3.13 -8.86
CA LYS A 153 -20.31 -3.78 -9.28
C LYS A 153 -20.15 -5.19 -8.73
N GLU A 154 -21.06 -5.66 -7.88
CA GLU A 154 -20.91 -6.93 -7.16
C GLU A 154 -19.53 -7.06 -6.53
N CYS A 155 -18.97 -5.95 -6.01
CA CYS A 155 -17.66 -5.88 -5.43
C CYS A 155 -17.70 -5.99 -3.90
N GLN A 156 -16.52 -6.15 -3.28
CA GLN A 156 -16.37 -6.31 -1.83
C GLN A 156 -15.59 -5.13 -1.25
N ILE A 157 -16.00 -4.65 -0.08
CA ILE A 157 -15.21 -3.74 0.77
C ILE A 157 -14.73 -4.54 1.97
N ILE A 158 -13.42 -4.67 2.16
CA ILE A 158 -12.79 -5.60 3.09
C ILE A 158 -11.88 -4.83 4.04
N GLY A 159 -12.15 -4.89 5.33
CA GLY A 159 -11.27 -4.35 6.37
C GLY A 159 -10.02 -5.21 6.55
N VAL A 160 -8.89 -4.55 6.79
CA VAL A 160 -7.60 -5.19 7.08
C VAL A 160 -7.10 -4.70 8.43
N PHE A 161 -6.98 -5.60 9.40
CA PHE A 161 -6.46 -5.30 10.72
C PHE A 161 -5.40 -6.33 11.12
N TRP A 162 -4.20 -6.16 10.58
CA TRP A 162 -3.07 -7.08 10.81
C TRP A 162 -2.73 -7.25 12.29
N GLY A 163 -2.81 -6.20 13.12
CA GLY A 163 -2.50 -6.30 14.55
C GLY A 163 -3.38 -7.33 15.26
N GLN A 164 -4.67 -7.39 14.94
CA GLN A 164 -5.58 -8.40 15.48
C GLN A 164 -5.26 -9.79 14.92
N PHE A 165 -5.06 -9.91 13.61
CA PHE A 165 -4.65 -11.16 12.97
C PHE A 165 -3.36 -11.73 13.61
N ALA A 166 -2.34 -10.90 13.76
CA ALA A 166 -1.06 -11.31 14.35
C ALA A 166 -1.19 -11.81 15.80
N GLY A 167 -2.16 -11.26 16.55
CA GLY A 167 -2.46 -11.69 17.92
C GLY A 167 -3.28 -12.97 18.02
N LEU A 168 -4.30 -13.12 17.17
CA LEU A 168 -5.25 -14.23 17.23
C LEU A 168 -4.82 -15.44 16.37
N GLU A 169 -4.16 -15.20 15.24
CA GLU A 169 -3.77 -16.22 14.26
C GLU A 169 -2.24 -16.33 14.17
N ARG A 170 -1.59 -16.52 15.35
CA ARG A 170 -0.13 -16.47 15.51
C ARG A 170 0.63 -17.42 14.58
N GLU A 171 0.15 -18.65 14.44
CA GLU A 171 0.80 -19.66 13.59
C GLU A 171 0.79 -19.27 12.11
N GLU A 172 -0.35 -18.74 11.63
CA GLU A 172 -0.45 -18.29 10.24
C GLU A 172 0.38 -17.04 9.99
N ASN A 173 0.41 -16.13 10.96
CA ASN A 173 1.29 -14.95 10.90
C ASN A 173 2.79 -15.35 10.87
N LEU A 174 3.20 -16.37 11.60
CA LEU A 174 4.57 -16.89 11.55
C LEU A 174 4.90 -17.51 10.19
N LYS A 175 3.99 -18.25 9.58
CA LYS A 175 4.14 -18.76 8.19
C LYS A 175 4.29 -17.63 7.19
N ASN A 176 3.48 -16.57 7.33
CA ASN A 176 3.61 -15.38 6.49
C ASN A 176 5.01 -14.77 6.58
N TYR A 177 5.59 -14.69 7.78
CA TYR A 177 6.96 -14.18 7.93
C TYR A 177 8.01 -15.12 7.32
N GLN A 178 7.84 -16.42 7.43
CA GLN A 178 8.74 -17.37 6.76
C GLN A 178 8.76 -17.15 5.25
N GLU A 179 7.58 -17.04 4.63
CA GLU A 179 7.43 -16.76 3.20
C GLU A 179 8.02 -15.38 2.82
N LEU A 180 7.77 -14.34 3.63
CA LEU A 180 8.34 -13.01 3.43
C LEU A 180 9.88 -13.01 3.53
N PHE A 181 10.47 -13.76 4.45
CA PHE A 181 11.91 -13.90 4.55
C PHE A 181 12.52 -14.61 3.33
N GLU A 182 11.84 -15.61 2.78
CA GLU A 182 12.28 -16.24 1.54
C GLU A 182 12.18 -15.28 0.34
N LEU A 183 11.14 -14.46 0.26
CA LEU A 183 11.02 -13.40 -0.75
C LEU A 183 12.14 -12.36 -0.60
N HIS A 184 12.48 -11.97 0.61
CA HIS A 184 13.60 -11.06 0.88
C HIS A 184 14.93 -11.68 0.51
N LYS A 185 15.20 -12.92 0.94
CA LYS A 185 16.42 -13.66 0.62
C LYS A 185 16.64 -13.86 -0.87
N SER A 186 15.56 -14.08 -1.62
CA SER A 186 15.59 -14.18 -3.09
C SER A 186 15.70 -12.83 -3.81
N GLY A 187 15.72 -11.71 -3.09
CA GLY A 187 15.79 -10.36 -3.65
C GLY A 187 14.49 -9.85 -4.29
N LYS A 188 13.38 -10.62 -4.17
CA LYS A 188 12.07 -10.21 -4.72
C LYS A 188 11.42 -9.06 -3.96
N ILE A 189 11.72 -8.91 -2.68
CA ILE A 189 11.31 -7.77 -1.87
C ILE A 189 12.52 -7.20 -1.13
N LYS A 190 12.56 -5.86 -1.01
CA LYS A 190 13.66 -5.17 -0.33
C LYS A 190 13.08 -4.00 0.47
N PRO A 191 13.19 -4.01 1.81
CA PRO A 191 12.76 -2.87 2.61
C PRO A 191 13.44 -1.59 2.17
N PHE A 192 12.65 -0.54 1.97
CA PHE A 192 13.12 0.73 1.46
C PHE A 192 13.22 1.73 2.61
N VAL A 193 14.40 1.81 3.23
CA VAL A 193 14.75 2.81 4.24
C VAL A 193 15.38 4.00 3.54
N THR A 194 14.78 5.18 3.69
CA THR A 194 15.23 6.39 3.00
C THR A 194 16.08 7.30 3.87
N LYS A 195 15.86 7.26 5.17
CA LYS A 195 16.59 8.11 6.12
C LYS A 195 16.71 7.41 7.47
N SER A 196 17.90 7.51 8.05
CA SER A 196 18.19 7.04 9.41
C SER A 196 18.51 8.24 10.29
N PHE A 197 18.03 8.21 11.52
CA PHE A 197 18.24 9.22 12.55
C PHE A 197 18.90 8.56 13.77
N SER A 198 19.64 9.31 14.54
CA SER A 198 20.10 8.89 15.86
C SER A 198 18.98 9.00 16.91
N LEU A 199 19.14 8.41 18.07
CA LEU A 199 18.12 8.43 19.13
C LEU A 199 17.78 9.85 19.59
N ASP A 200 18.75 10.74 19.71
CA ASP A 200 18.58 12.15 20.06
C ASP A 200 17.85 12.96 18.98
N GLN A 201 17.85 12.50 17.72
CA GLN A 201 17.12 13.09 16.60
C GLN A 201 15.70 12.53 16.42
N THR A 202 15.18 11.75 17.35
CA THR A 202 13.83 11.14 17.24
C THR A 202 12.74 12.18 16.99
N THR A 203 12.81 13.35 17.63
CA THR A 203 11.85 14.45 17.42
C THR A 203 11.88 14.96 15.98
N GLU A 204 13.06 15.06 15.36
CA GLU A 204 13.23 15.45 13.96
C GLU A 204 12.63 14.39 13.02
N ALA A 205 12.90 13.10 13.31
CA ALA A 205 12.33 11.98 12.56
C ALA A 205 10.79 12.03 12.54
N ILE A 206 10.15 12.29 13.70
CA ILE A 206 8.69 12.41 13.81
C ILE A 206 8.19 13.61 13.00
N LYS A 207 8.81 14.78 13.12
CA LYS A 207 8.43 15.99 12.36
C LYS A 207 8.52 15.78 10.85
N THR A 208 9.53 15.05 10.38
CA THR A 208 9.67 14.70 8.95
C THR A 208 8.48 13.88 8.45
N LEU A 209 7.94 12.97 9.30
CA LEU A 209 6.71 12.23 8.99
C LEU A 209 5.46 13.12 9.00
N GLU A 210 5.31 13.99 10.00
CA GLU A 210 4.18 14.91 10.12
C GLU A 210 4.09 15.86 8.93
N ASN A 211 5.23 16.37 8.46
CA ASN A 211 5.35 17.25 7.29
C ASN A 211 5.12 16.53 5.96
N ARG A 212 4.96 15.20 5.96
CA ARG A 212 4.82 14.36 4.75
C ARG A 212 6.00 14.47 3.77
N GLU A 213 7.19 14.76 4.29
CA GLU A 213 8.45 14.89 3.54
C GLU A 213 9.12 13.54 3.27
N VAL A 214 8.63 12.47 3.92
CA VAL A 214 9.21 11.15 3.81
C VAL A 214 8.77 10.46 2.53
N LEU A 215 9.76 9.94 1.80
CA LEU A 215 9.60 8.96 0.74
C LEU A 215 10.00 7.59 1.32
N GLY A 216 9.07 6.63 1.37
CA GLY A 216 9.38 5.30 1.91
C GLY A 216 9.34 5.24 3.45
N LYS A 217 10.43 4.74 4.08
CA LYS A 217 10.52 4.48 5.54
C LYS A 217 11.70 5.22 6.16
N VAL A 218 11.49 5.77 7.37
CA VAL A 218 12.57 6.27 8.23
C VAL A 218 12.78 5.36 9.43
N VAL A 219 14.00 5.27 9.92
CA VAL A 219 14.35 4.50 11.13
C VAL A 219 15.14 5.37 12.10
N VAL A 220 15.06 5.04 13.38
CA VAL A 220 15.90 5.61 14.44
C VAL A 220 16.86 4.51 14.88
N LYS A 221 18.17 4.81 14.85
CA LYS A 221 19.23 3.92 15.32
C LYS A 221 19.50 4.17 16.79
N MET A 222 19.69 3.10 17.53
CA MET A 222 20.22 3.13 18.87
C MET A 222 21.68 2.67 18.78
N ASP A 223 22.61 3.61 18.93
CA ASP A 223 24.04 3.35 18.95
C ASP A 223 24.47 2.70 20.27
#